data_6df918d211d9aecc9f9539535a2732f4
#
_entry.id   6df918d211d9aecc9f9539535a2732f4
#
_cell.length_a   1.000
_cell.length_b   1.000
_cell.length_c   1.000
_cell.angle_alpha   90.00
_cell.angle_beta   90.00
_cell.angle_gamma   90.00
#
_symmetry.space_group_name_H-M   'P 1'
#
loop_
_entity.id
_entity.type
_entity.pdbx_description
1 polymer ?
#
loop_
_entity_poly.entity_id
_entity_poly.type
_entity_poly.pdbx_seq_one_letter_code
_entity_poly.pdbx_strand_id
1 'polypeptide(L)'
;MPQRKFSYVRRLLAILIPGLLMLTACGGSPAAPEPTSQSAGDTAKFDSLKLTDNGDKKAPGVEFTKPLEVAEPTIKVVAEGSGDPLKENQVADISILALNATDGSPLEDTYAGEPEALELNEELKTSGPVIFNAFIGAKVGSSLALAIPGQPAAEGAPAQPTQLLVIKVLSAKDAPKVLDKPEGETVTPPAGLPSVKQDDKGNPEISIDGAPAPTALVAQDLIKGTGPEVKATDEVVVNYVGATHADGKKFDSSFDRGETASFPLASVYKGWEQGLPGKTVGSRVLLVIPAALGNPSPDQGPQGDLVFVVDILGVK
;
A
#
# COMPACT_ATOMS: atom_id res chain seq x y z
N MET A 1 24.66 7.34 4.21
CA MET A 1 23.32 6.72 4.39
C MET A 1 22.31 7.69 3.81
N PRO A 2 21.60 7.38 2.72
CA PRO A 2 20.55 8.27 2.22
C PRO A 2 19.37 8.18 3.19
N GLN A 3 18.99 9.32 3.77
CA GLN A 3 17.75 9.40 4.55
C GLN A 3 16.59 9.10 3.60
N ARG A 4 15.83 8.04 3.86
CA ARG A 4 14.55 7.78 3.20
C ARG A 4 13.64 8.98 3.46
N LYS A 5 13.37 9.76 2.42
CA LYS A 5 12.30 10.75 2.44
C LYS A 5 11.00 9.96 2.59
N PHE A 6 10.41 9.97 3.77
CA PHE A 6 9.06 9.44 3.96
C PHE A 6 8.12 10.29 3.12
N SER A 7 7.32 9.62 2.26
CA SER A 7 6.28 10.27 1.46
C SER A 7 5.42 11.18 2.36
N TYR A 8 5.08 12.36 1.86
CA TYR A 8 4.26 13.34 2.58
C TYR A 8 2.88 12.77 2.92
N VAL A 9 2.34 11.92 2.04
CA VAL A 9 1.07 11.19 2.26
C VAL A 9 1.12 10.36 3.54
N ARG A 10 2.23 9.63 3.80
CA ARG A 10 2.40 8.86 5.05
C ARG A 10 2.53 9.75 6.29
N ARG A 11 3.07 10.96 6.15
CA ARG A 11 3.13 11.95 7.25
C ARG A 11 1.77 12.57 7.53
N LEU A 12 0.95 12.83 6.50
CA LEU A 12 -0.42 13.33 6.63
C LEU A 12 -1.32 12.34 7.37
N LEU A 13 -1.23 11.05 7.06
CA LEU A 13 -2.00 10.00 7.73
C LEU A 13 -1.66 9.88 9.23
N ALA A 14 -0.44 10.19 9.64
CA ALA A 14 -0.02 10.14 11.05
C ALA A 14 -0.59 11.27 11.92
N ILE A 15 -1.12 12.34 11.31
CA ILE A 15 -1.62 13.54 12.03
C ILE A 15 -3.15 13.49 12.26
N LEU A 16 -3.88 12.60 11.58
CA LEU A 16 -5.35 12.60 11.49
C LEU A 16 -6.10 11.67 12.47
N ILE A 17 -5.51 11.21 13.55
CA ILE A 17 -6.22 10.44 14.59
C ILE A 17 -6.32 11.29 15.88
N PRO A 18 -7.51 11.50 16.53
CA PRO A 18 -8.73 10.68 16.58
C PRO A 18 -10.07 11.46 16.53
N GLY A 19 -11.14 10.77 16.17
CA GLY A 19 -12.51 11.27 16.35
C GLY A 19 -13.56 10.32 15.78
N LEU A 20 -13.98 9.33 16.56
CA LEU A 20 -15.04 8.37 16.25
C LEU A 20 -16.42 8.98 16.42
N LEU A 21 -17.27 8.97 15.39
CA LEU A 21 -18.72 9.07 15.51
C LEU A 21 -19.41 8.17 14.50
N MET A 22 -20.09 7.14 15.03
CA MET A 22 -20.93 6.19 14.28
C MET A 22 -22.28 6.82 13.95
N LEU A 23 -22.71 6.72 12.70
CA LEU A 23 -24.12 6.83 12.31
C LEU A 23 -24.47 5.69 11.36
N THR A 24 -25.32 4.80 11.86
CA THR A 24 -25.93 3.70 11.10
C THR A 24 -27.16 4.19 10.36
N ALA A 25 -27.31 3.87 9.08
CA ALA A 25 -28.58 3.92 8.36
C ALA A 25 -28.72 2.70 7.43
N CYS A 26 -29.76 1.91 7.66
CA CYS A 26 -30.23 0.83 6.81
C CYS A 26 -31.11 1.35 5.67
N GLY A 27 -31.06 0.69 4.49
CA GLY A 27 -32.11 0.78 3.47
C GLY A 27 -31.66 0.39 2.06
N GLY A 28 -32.19 -0.71 1.57
CA GLY A 28 -32.55 -1.19 0.24
C GLY A 28 -31.83 -0.68 -1.02
N SER A 29 -31.29 -1.62 -1.78
CA SER A 29 -30.57 -1.36 -3.03
C SER A 29 -31.46 -1.08 -4.24
N PRO A 30 -31.24 0.10 -4.91
CA PRO A 30 -31.19 0.19 -6.36
C PRO A 30 -29.72 0.25 -6.80
N ALA A 31 -29.46 0.13 -8.12
CA ALA A 31 -28.10 0.26 -8.67
C ALA A 31 -27.38 1.44 -8.04
N ALA A 32 -26.20 1.20 -7.47
CA ALA A 32 -25.49 2.22 -6.73
C ALA A 32 -25.19 3.40 -7.67
N PRO A 33 -25.57 4.65 -7.28
CA PRO A 33 -25.16 5.83 -8.03
C PRO A 33 -23.62 5.89 -8.08
N GLU A 34 -23.07 6.46 -9.16
CA GLU A 34 -21.63 6.70 -9.22
C GLU A 34 -21.17 7.46 -7.99
N PRO A 35 -20.02 7.09 -7.41
CA PRO A 35 -19.52 7.77 -6.22
C PRO A 35 -19.28 9.26 -6.53
N THR A 36 -19.69 10.13 -5.62
CA THR A 36 -19.45 11.56 -5.72
C THR A 36 -18.49 11.99 -4.62
N SER A 37 -17.54 12.87 -4.95
CA SER A 37 -16.61 13.45 -3.98
C SER A 37 -17.37 14.16 -2.86
N GLN A 38 -16.97 13.90 -1.62
CA GLN A 38 -17.57 14.47 -0.41
C GLN A 38 -16.63 15.52 0.18
N SER A 39 -17.11 16.74 0.30
CA SER A 39 -16.42 17.79 1.05
C SER A 39 -16.60 17.58 2.56
N ALA A 40 -15.64 18.03 3.35
CA ALA A 40 -15.69 17.97 4.81
C ALA A 40 -15.16 19.26 5.45
N GLY A 41 -15.64 19.56 6.65
CA GLY A 41 -15.27 20.77 7.41
C GLY A 41 -15.97 22.04 6.90
N ASP A 42 -15.49 23.20 7.34
CA ASP A 42 -16.00 24.51 6.93
C ASP A 42 -15.44 24.92 5.56
N THR A 43 -16.03 24.40 4.49
CA THR A 43 -15.56 24.62 3.11
C THR A 43 -15.72 26.06 2.62
N ALA A 44 -16.49 26.92 3.33
CA ALA A 44 -16.57 28.36 3.02
C ALA A 44 -15.21 29.06 3.20
N LYS A 45 -14.32 28.50 3.99
CA LYS A 45 -12.92 28.96 4.12
C LYS A 45 -12.14 28.97 2.79
N PHE A 46 -12.57 28.16 1.81
CA PHE A 46 -11.96 28.12 0.49
C PHE A 46 -12.65 29.01 -0.56
N ASP A 47 -13.67 29.79 -0.21
CA ASP A 47 -14.39 30.63 -1.18
C ASP A 47 -13.51 31.73 -1.80
N SER A 48 -12.47 32.18 -1.07
CA SER A 48 -11.48 33.13 -1.59
C SER A 48 -10.34 32.46 -2.36
N LEU A 49 -10.26 31.09 -2.36
CA LEU A 49 -9.16 30.38 -2.98
C LEU A 49 -9.25 30.46 -4.50
N LYS A 50 -8.19 30.95 -5.12
CA LYS A 50 -8.03 30.98 -6.57
C LYS A 50 -6.78 30.21 -6.96
N LEU A 51 -6.91 29.33 -7.94
CA LEU A 51 -5.83 28.58 -8.53
C LEU A 51 -5.51 29.12 -9.93
N THR A 52 -4.23 29.36 -10.19
CA THR A 52 -3.73 29.70 -11.53
C THR A 52 -2.87 28.53 -12.03
N ASP A 53 -3.29 27.93 -13.12
CA ASP A 53 -2.53 26.84 -13.74
C ASP A 53 -1.23 27.38 -14.35
N ASN A 54 -0.11 26.81 -13.96
CA ASN A 54 1.23 27.14 -14.44
C ASN A 54 1.81 26.09 -15.41
N GLY A 55 0.96 25.12 -15.83
CA GLY A 55 1.32 23.99 -16.69
C GLY A 55 1.85 22.79 -15.95
N ASP A 56 2.08 21.71 -16.71
CA ASP A 56 2.54 20.44 -16.17
C ASP A 56 3.88 20.58 -15.43
N LYS A 57 4.04 19.83 -14.34
CA LYS A 57 5.23 19.81 -13.49
C LYS A 57 5.58 21.14 -12.83
N LYS A 58 4.62 22.04 -12.70
CA LYS A 58 4.75 23.28 -11.93
C LYS A 58 3.59 23.44 -10.98
N ALA A 59 3.89 23.81 -9.74
CA ALA A 59 2.85 24.12 -8.79
C ALA A 59 1.94 25.25 -9.28
N PRO A 60 0.63 25.20 -9.03
CA PRO A 60 -0.28 26.27 -9.37
C PRO A 60 0.04 27.54 -8.57
N GLY A 61 -0.26 28.69 -9.13
CA GLY A 61 -0.37 29.91 -8.33
C GLY A 61 -1.57 29.79 -7.40
N VAL A 62 -1.40 30.15 -6.11
CA VAL A 62 -2.45 30.01 -5.10
C VAL A 62 -2.65 31.35 -4.41
N GLU A 63 -3.85 31.92 -4.55
CA GLU A 63 -4.29 33.12 -3.85
C GLU A 63 -5.43 32.77 -2.91
N PHE A 64 -5.39 33.26 -1.67
CA PHE A 64 -6.43 33.06 -0.67
C PHE A 64 -6.38 34.16 0.40
N THR A 65 -7.49 34.36 1.13
CA THR A 65 -7.53 35.27 2.26
C THR A 65 -6.69 34.77 3.43
N LYS A 66 -5.79 35.57 3.93
CA LYS A 66 -4.83 35.24 5.00
C LYS A 66 -5.13 36.00 6.29
N PRO A 67 -4.93 35.40 7.47
CA PRO A 67 -4.63 33.98 7.67
C PRO A 67 -5.85 33.09 7.36
N LEU A 68 -5.61 31.88 6.83
CA LEU A 68 -6.65 30.86 6.73
C LEU A 68 -6.52 29.94 7.94
N GLU A 69 -7.56 29.90 8.76
CA GLU A 69 -7.62 29.07 9.96
C GLU A 69 -8.83 28.16 9.91
N VAL A 70 -8.64 26.91 10.29
CA VAL A 70 -9.67 25.88 10.40
C VAL A 70 -9.60 25.22 11.77
N ALA A 71 -10.74 24.84 12.33
CA ALA A 71 -10.81 24.14 13.61
C ALA A 71 -10.68 22.61 13.46
N GLU A 72 -10.97 22.11 12.27
CA GLU A 72 -10.92 20.69 11.90
C GLU A 72 -10.40 20.54 10.48
N PRO A 73 -9.94 19.36 10.08
CA PRO A 73 -9.53 19.10 8.71
C PRO A 73 -10.67 19.43 7.73
N THR A 74 -10.39 20.37 6.82
CA THR A 74 -11.37 20.88 5.86
C THR A 74 -10.87 20.54 4.44
N ILE A 75 -11.69 19.87 3.65
CA ILE A 75 -11.33 19.45 2.29
C ILE A 75 -12.48 19.69 1.31
N LYS A 76 -12.13 20.08 0.08
CA LYS A 76 -13.07 20.34 -1.01
C LYS A 76 -12.38 20.22 -2.36
N VAL A 77 -13.08 19.73 -3.37
CA VAL A 77 -12.67 19.91 -4.79
C VAL A 77 -12.83 21.40 -5.12
N VAL A 78 -11.75 22.06 -5.47
CA VAL A 78 -11.71 23.51 -5.79
C VAL A 78 -11.57 23.78 -7.29
N ALA A 79 -11.17 22.77 -8.06
CA ALA A 79 -11.21 22.77 -9.51
C ALA A 79 -11.54 21.37 -10.02
N GLU A 80 -12.62 21.24 -10.77
CA GLU A 80 -13.04 19.96 -11.34
C GLU A 80 -12.12 19.54 -12.49
N GLY A 81 -11.78 18.25 -12.51
CA GLY A 81 -11.11 17.60 -13.64
C GLY A 81 -12.11 17.13 -14.70
N SER A 82 -11.60 16.68 -15.84
CA SER A 82 -12.41 16.17 -16.95
C SER A 82 -12.26 14.67 -17.18
N GLY A 83 -11.39 13.98 -16.42
CA GLY A 83 -11.18 12.54 -16.53
C GLY A 83 -12.21 11.72 -15.75
N ASP A 84 -11.96 10.42 -15.66
CA ASP A 84 -12.84 9.49 -14.96
C ASP A 84 -12.85 9.75 -13.45
N PRO A 85 -13.99 9.47 -12.75
CA PRO A 85 -14.07 9.56 -11.32
C PRO A 85 -13.24 8.49 -10.63
N LEU A 86 -12.55 8.86 -9.56
CA LEU A 86 -11.77 7.96 -8.72
C LEU A 86 -12.69 6.99 -7.97
N LYS A 87 -12.23 5.75 -7.85
CA LYS A 87 -12.95 4.64 -7.21
C LYS A 87 -12.12 4.01 -6.10
N GLU A 88 -12.79 3.32 -5.23
CA GLU A 88 -12.15 2.45 -4.24
C GLU A 88 -11.29 1.38 -4.93
N ASN A 89 -10.20 0.98 -4.29
CA ASN A 89 -9.18 0.08 -4.82
C ASN A 89 -8.46 0.60 -6.08
N GLN A 90 -8.33 1.93 -6.18
CA GLN A 90 -7.43 2.56 -7.15
C GLN A 90 -6.21 3.18 -6.46
N VAL A 91 -5.16 3.34 -7.23
CA VAL A 91 -3.99 4.16 -6.87
C VAL A 91 -4.06 5.43 -7.70
N ALA A 92 -4.19 6.57 -7.04
CA ALA A 92 -4.12 7.87 -7.67
C ALA A 92 -2.69 8.41 -7.60
N ASP A 93 -2.14 8.83 -8.73
CA ASP A 93 -0.90 9.60 -8.77
C ASP A 93 -1.25 11.08 -8.55
N ILE A 94 -0.63 11.70 -7.55
CA ILE A 94 -0.95 13.07 -7.12
C ILE A 94 0.30 13.94 -7.04
N SER A 95 0.14 15.25 -7.23
CA SER A 95 1.14 16.25 -6.86
C SER A 95 0.57 17.17 -5.79
N ILE A 96 1.43 17.62 -4.87
CA ILE A 96 1.05 18.40 -3.69
C ILE A 96 1.88 19.68 -3.63
N LEU A 97 1.20 20.81 -3.42
CA LEU A 97 1.77 22.05 -2.94
C LEU A 97 1.25 22.30 -1.54
N ALA A 98 2.13 22.28 -0.54
CA ALA A 98 1.81 22.62 0.83
C ALA A 98 2.26 24.05 1.14
N LEU A 99 1.36 24.84 1.73
CA LEU A 99 1.57 26.24 2.09
C LEU A 99 1.33 26.45 3.59
N ASN A 100 2.07 27.35 4.18
CA ASN A 100 1.72 27.93 5.46
C ASN A 100 0.49 28.81 5.25
N ALA A 101 -0.63 28.46 5.89
CA ALA A 101 -1.90 29.16 5.69
C ALA A 101 -1.95 30.55 6.36
N THR A 102 -0.96 30.91 7.20
CA THR A 102 -0.86 32.24 7.82
C THR A 102 -0.36 33.29 6.83
N ASP A 103 0.66 32.96 6.04
CA ASP A 103 1.35 33.92 5.15
C ASP A 103 1.40 33.48 3.69
N GLY A 104 1.07 32.21 3.38
CA GLY A 104 1.10 31.62 2.04
C GLY A 104 2.49 31.20 1.59
N SER A 105 3.48 31.17 2.48
CA SER A 105 4.82 30.69 2.12
C SER A 105 4.78 29.18 1.82
N PRO A 106 5.55 28.71 0.79
CA PRO A 106 5.62 27.30 0.45
C PRO A 106 6.36 26.50 1.52
N LEU A 107 5.78 25.39 1.92
CA LEU A 107 6.35 24.40 2.84
C LEU A 107 6.93 23.21 2.07
N GLU A 108 6.20 22.76 1.05
CA GLU A 108 6.60 21.65 0.18
C GLU A 108 5.96 21.77 -1.20
N ASP A 109 6.69 21.33 -2.23
CA ASP A 109 6.25 21.28 -3.62
C ASP A 109 6.75 19.99 -4.26
N THR A 110 5.82 19.08 -4.63
CA THR A 110 6.14 17.81 -5.29
C THR A 110 5.89 17.85 -6.80
N TYR A 111 5.42 18.98 -7.36
CA TYR A 111 5.03 19.06 -8.77
C TYR A 111 6.19 18.84 -9.74
N ALA A 112 7.41 19.26 -9.36
CA ALA A 112 8.59 19.09 -10.21
C ALA A 112 9.21 17.68 -10.12
N GLY A 113 8.76 16.87 -9.12
CA GLY A 113 9.29 15.54 -8.84
C GLY A 113 8.46 14.43 -9.47
N GLU A 114 8.71 13.20 -9.00
CA GLU A 114 7.83 12.08 -9.30
C GLU A 114 6.52 12.24 -8.51
N PRO A 115 5.37 11.90 -9.12
CA PRO A 115 4.09 11.92 -8.42
C PRO A 115 4.09 11.03 -7.17
N GLU A 116 3.30 11.41 -6.18
CA GLU A 116 3.06 10.58 -5.02
C GLU A 116 1.87 9.66 -5.28
N ALA A 117 2.00 8.38 -4.89
CA ALA A 117 0.93 7.40 -5.00
C ALA A 117 0.03 7.46 -3.77
N LEU A 118 -1.26 7.71 -3.98
CA LEU A 118 -2.30 7.64 -2.95
C LEU A 118 -3.17 6.40 -3.20
N GLU A 119 -3.06 5.41 -2.33
CA GLU A 119 -3.88 4.20 -2.39
C GLU A 119 -5.27 4.48 -1.79
N LEU A 120 -6.32 4.34 -2.59
CA LEU A 120 -7.71 4.51 -2.17
C LEU A 120 -8.27 3.16 -1.67
N ASN A 121 -7.71 2.67 -0.59
CA ASN A 121 -7.95 1.34 -0.02
C ASN A 121 -8.66 1.41 1.36
N GLU A 122 -8.96 0.25 1.95
CA GLU A 122 -9.59 0.15 3.29
C GLU A 122 -8.72 0.73 4.41
N GLU A 123 -7.39 0.72 4.26
CA GLU A 123 -6.49 1.35 5.23
C GLU A 123 -6.69 2.86 5.25
N LEU A 124 -6.68 3.53 4.09
CA LEU A 124 -6.97 4.97 4.00
C LEU A 124 -8.38 5.28 4.45
N LYS A 125 -9.36 4.44 4.10
CA LYS A 125 -10.77 4.61 4.50
C LYS A 125 -10.95 4.58 6.02
N THR A 126 -10.16 3.76 6.71
CA THR A 126 -10.20 3.63 8.17
C THR A 126 -9.37 4.70 8.87
N SER A 127 -8.14 4.95 8.40
CA SER A 127 -7.20 5.87 9.05
C SER A 127 -7.42 7.34 8.68
N GLY A 128 -7.94 7.62 7.48
CA GLY A 128 -8.16 8.97 6.94
C GLY A 128 -9.48 9.13 6.18
N PRO A 129 -10.65 8.83 6.82
CA PRO A 129 -11.94 8.81 6.12
C PRO A 129 -12.30 10.14 5.44
N VAL A 130 -11.87 11.25 5.97
CA VAL A 130 -12.10 12.59 5.38
C VAL A 130 -11.39 12.71 4.03
N ILE A 131 -10.13 12.24 3.94
CA ILE A 131 -9.37 12.24 2.70
C ILE A 131 -9.97 11.23 1.73
N PHE A 132 -10.19 9.98 2.17
CA PHE A 132 -10.76 8.93 1.35
C PHE A 132 -12.06 9.40 0.67
N ASN A 133 -13.02 9.90 1.45
CA ASN A 133 -14.32 10.35 0.93
C ASN A 133 -14.22 11.54 -0.02
N ALA A 134 -13.25 12.43 0.16
CA ALA A 134 -13.03 13.56 -0.73
C ALA A 134 -12.41 13.14 -2.08
N PHE A 135 -11.59 12.09 -2.08
CA PHE A 135 -10.99 11.58 -3.30
C PHE A 135 -11.94 10.66 -4.08
N ILE A 136 -12.73 9.82 -3.40
CA ILE A 136 -13.72 8.97 -4.08
C ILE A 136 -14.73 9.84 -4.82
N GLY A 137 -14.86 9.61 -6.13
CA GLY A 137 -15.72 10.38 -7.03
C GLY A 137 -15.11 11.69 -7.55
N ALA A 138 -13.98 12.16 -7.01
CA ALA A 138 -13.24 13.26 -7.63
C ALA A 138 -12.66 12.78 -8.97
N LYS A 139 -12.68 13.63 -9.98
CA LYS A 139 -12.23 13.25 -11.34
C LYS A 139 -10.73 13.38 -11.48
N VAL A 140 -10.13 12.54 -12.31
CA VAL A 140 -8.74 12.76 -12.76
C VAL A 140 -8.65 14.15 -13.41
N GLY A 141 -7.61 14.88 -13.04
CA GLY A 141 -7.43 16.29 -13.40
C GLY A 141 -8.00 17.29 -12.39
N SER A 142 -8.75 16.85 -11.36
CA SER A 142 -9.23 17.74 -10.30
C SER A 142 -8.10 18.26 -9.42
N SER A 143 -8.34 19.45 -8.83
CA SER A 143 -7.54 19.95 -7.72
C SER A 143 -8.40 20.01 -6.46
N LEU A 144 -7.87 19.43 -5.38
CA LEU A 144 -8.48 19.48 -4.05
C LEU A 144 -7.70 20.44 -3.17
N ALA A 145 -8.41 21.22 -2.34
CA ALA A 145 -7.79 21.96 -1.25
C ALA A 145 -8.07 21.22 0.07
N LEU A 146 -7.01 20.99 0.85
CA LEU A 146 -7.07 20.43 2.20
C LEU A 146 -6.41 21.39 3.17
N ALA A 147 -7.17 21.90 4.14
CA ALA A 147 -6.62 22.64 5.25
C ALA A 147 -6.55 21.76 6.49
N ILE A 148 -5.37 21.71 7.10
CA ILE A 148 -5.10 20.96 8.33
C ILE A 148 -4.90 21.97 9.45
N PRO A 149 -5.66 21.85 10.58
CA PRO A 149 -5.53 22.75 11.70
C PRO A 149 -4.10 22.88 12.20
N GLY A 150 -3.74 24.09 12.61
CA GLY A 150 -2.50 24.34 13.34
C GLY A 150 -2.51 23.63 14.69
N GLN A 151 -1.35 23.41 15.25
CA GLN A 151 -1.19 22.84 16.58
C GLN A 151 -0.66 23.92 17.54
N PRO A 152 -1.23 24.07 18.75
CA PRO A 152 -0.69 24.97 19.77
C PRO A 152 0.73 24.54 20.19
N ALA A 153 1.51 25.48 20.70
CA ALA A 153 2.80 25.15 21.26
C ALA A 153 2.65 24.15 22.41
N ALA A 154 3.47 23.10 22.39
CA ALA A 154 3.58 22.11 23.45
C ALA A 154 4.98 22.17 24.06
N GLU A 155 5.19 21.51 25.22
CA GLU A 155 6.48 21.50 25.91
C GLU A 155 7.58 20.98 24.96
N GLY A 156 8.52 21.86 24.59
CA GLY A 156 9.63 21.55 23.68
C GLY A 156 9.33 21.66 22.18
N ALA A 157 8.09 22.02 21.77
CA ALA A 157 7.72 22.20 20.37
C ALA A 157 7.02 23.56 20.12
N PRO A 158 7.42 24.34 19.10
CA PRO A 158 6.73 25.58 18.76
C PRO A 158 5.34 25.29 18.18
N ALA A 159 4.46 26.29 18.25
CA ALA A 159 3.16 26.21 17.59
C ALA A 159 3.34 25.96 16.08
N GLN A 160 2.48 25.10 15.53
CA GLN A 160 2.44 24.84 14.09
C GLN A 160 1.25 25.61 13.49
N PRO A 161 1.45 26.38 12.43
CA PRO A 161 0.35 27.06 11.76
C PRO A 161 -0.55 26.06 11.03
N THR A 162 -1.76 26.51 10.70
CA THR A 162 -2.61 25.80 9.74
C THR A 162 -1.84 25.61 8.43
N GLN A 163 -1.93 24.42 7.85
CA GLN A 163 -1.35 24.11 6.55
C GLN A 163 -2.46 24.04 5.50
N LEU A 164 -2.22 24.65 4.35
CA LEU A 164 -3.09 24.54 3.18
C LEU A 164 -2.38 23.72 2.12
N LEU A 165 -2.94 22.57 1.76
CA LEU A 165 -2.47 21.73 0.70
C LEU A 165 -3.35 21.90 -0.53
N VAL A 166 -2.73 22.10 -1.68
CA VAL A 166 -3.37 22.01 -2.99
C VAL A 166 -2.88 20.73 -3.66
N ILE A 167 -3.81 19.81 -3.87
CA ILE A 167 -3.51 18.45 -4.33
C ILE A 167 -4.10 18.28 -5.72
N LYS A 168 -3.26 17.99 -6.71
CA LYS A 168 -3.67 17.72 -8.10
C LYS A 168 -3.72 16.22 -8.32
N VAL A 169 -4.84 15.72 -8.80
CA VAL A 169 -4.97 14.33 -9.28
C VAL A 169 -4.48 14.28 -10.71
N LEU A 170 -3.40 13.53 -10.96
CA LEU A 170 -2.78 13.43 -12.27
C LEU A 170 -3.31 12.26 -13.08
N SER A 171 -3.40 11.10 -12.45
CA SER A 171 -3.87 9.87 -13.05
C SER A 171 -4.47 8.95 -11.98
N ALA A 172 -5.17 7.90 -12.41
CA ALA A 172 -5.58 6.81 -11.55
C ALA A 172 -5.52 5.49 -12.31
N LYS A 173 -5.19 4.42 -11.59
CA LYS A 173 -5.18 3.05 -12.09
C LYS A 173 -5.74 2.13 -11.03
N ASP A 174 -6.32 1.01 -11.44
CA ASP A 174 -6.77 0.01 -10.48
C ASP A 174 -5.56 -0.52 -9.69
N ALA A 175 -5.72 -0.60 -8.37
CA ALA A 175 -4.71 -1.21 -7.53
C ALA A 175 -4.56 -2.69 -7.90
N PRO A 176 -3.35 -3.26 -7.84
CA PRO A 176 -3.18 -4.69 -8.02
C PRO A 176 -4.09 -5.45 -7.08
N LYS A 177 -4.91 -6.35 -7.62
CA LYS A 177 -5.81 -7.17 -6.81
C LYS A 177 -4.97 -8.14 -5.95
N VAL A 178 -5.18 -8.09 -4.65
CA VAL A 178 -4.66 -9.12 -3.74
C VAL A 178 -5.68 -10.25 -3.69
N LEU A 179 -5.21 -11.48 -3.94
CA LEU A 179 -6.03 -12.69 -3.91
C LEU A 179 -6.15 -13.21 -2.47
N ASP A 180 -7.27 -13.86 -2.16
CA ASP A 180 -7.47 -14.54 -0.86
C ASP A 180 -6.71 -15.87 -0.78
N LYS A 181 -6.46 -16.50 -1.93
CA LYS A 181 -5.81 -17.81 -2.06
C LYS A 181 -5.12 -17.92 -3.42
N PRO A 182 -4.19 -18.89 -3.59
CA PRO A 182 -3.60 -19.16 -4.90
C PRO A 182 -4.66 -19.64 -5.89
N GLU A 183 -4.55 -19.17 -7.14
CA GLU A 183 -5.48 -19.46 -8.24
C GLU A 183 -4.67 -19.69 -9.53
N GLY A 184 -4.79 -20.88 -10.12
CA GLY A 184 -4.07 -21.21 -11.34
C GLY A 184 -4.09 -22.69 -11.68
N GLU A 185 -3.21 -23.08 -12.59
CA GLU A 185 -3.06 -24.46 -13.01
C GLU A 185 -2.23 -25.28 -11.99
N THR A 186 -2.75 -26.43 -11.56
CA THR A 186 -1.99 -27.34 -10.68
C THR A 186 -0.84 -27.97 -11.44
N VAL A 187 0.36 -27.89 -10.88
CA VAL A 187 1.59 -28.44 -11.46
C VAL A 187 2.05 -29.60 -10.60
N THR A 188 2.31 -30.76 -11.23
CA THR A 188 2.91 -31.91 -10.54
C THR A 188 4.41 -31.66 -10.39
N PRO A 189 4.96 -31.57 -9.16
CA PRO A 189 6.38 -31.38 -8.97
C PRO A 189 7.17 -32.63 -9.36
N PRO A 190 8.43 -32.49 -9.78
CA PRO A 190 9.32 -33.62 -10.02
C PRO A 190 9.54 -34.43 -8.73
N ALA A 191 9.82 -35.74 -8.89
CA ALA A 191 10.15 -36.61 -7.77
C ALA A 191 11.43 -36.14 -7.04
N GLY A 192 11.50 -36.40 -5.73
CA GLY A 192 12.68 -36.07 -4.91
C GLY A 192 12.60 -34.70 -4.24
N LEU A 193 11.54 -33.93 -4.48
CA LEU A 193 11.27 -32.70 -3.72
C LEU A 193 10.44 -33.00 -2.47
N PRO A 194 10.51 -32.14 -1.42
CA PRO A 194 9.58 -32.19 -0.32
C PRO A 194 8.12 -32.21 -0.81
N SER A 195 7.30 -33.05 -0.21
CA SER A 195 5.89 -33.12 -0.55
C SER A 195 5.07 -32.09 0.22
N VAL A 196 4.02 -31.58 -0.41
CA VAL A 196 3.12 -30.60 0.17
C VAL A 196 1.70 -31.14 0.13
N LYS A 197 1.07 -31.25 1.30
CA LYS A 197 -0.35 -31.57 1.46
C LYS A 197 -1.10 -30.33 1.92
N GLN A 198 -2.42 -30.41 1.95
CA GLN A 198 -3.26 -29.38 2.54
C GLN A 198 -3.93 -29.95 3.78
N ASP A 199 -4.02 -29.14 4.84
CA ASP A 199 -4.87 -29.43 5.98
C ASP A 199 -6.36 -29.24 5.64
N ASP A 200 -7.25 -29.50 6.60
CA ASP A 200 -8.70 -29.33 6.43
C ASP A 200 -9.14 -27.89 6.14
N LYS A 201 -8.26 -26.90 6.37
CA LYS A 201 -8.48 -25.49 6.09
C LYS A 201 -7.86 -25.04 4.75
N GLY A 202 -7.17 -25.96 4.06
CA GLY A 202 -6.46 -25.66 2.81
C GLY A 202 -5.06 -25.07 2.99
N ASN A 203 -4.55 -24.98 4.22
CA ASN A 203 -3.20 -24.52 4.49
C ASN A 203 -2.18 -25.59 4.08
N PRO A 204 -1.01 -25.18 3.55
CA PRO A 204 0.01 -26.14 3.14
C PRO A 204 0.75 -26.74 4.35
N GLU A 205 0.92 -28.07 4.32
CA GLU A 205 1.74 -28.84 5.23
C GLU A 205 2.92 -29.43 4.47
N ILE A 206 4.15 -29.17 4.94
CA ILE A 206 5.40 -29.63 4.33
C ILE A 206 5.82 -30.96 4.97
N SER A 207 6.10 -31.97 4.13
CA SER A 207 6.79 -33.18 4.55
C SER A 207 8.11 -33.32 3.79
N ILE A 208 9.20 -33.55 4.53
CA ILE A 208 10.55 -33.70 4.00
C ILE A 208 10.87 -35.16 3.63
N ASP A 209 10.02 -36.11 4.00
CA ASP A 209 10.24 -37.54 3.89
C ASP A 209 10.84 -37.96 2.53
N GLY A 210 12.09 -38.45 2.55
CA GLY A 210 12.79 -38.91 1.38
C GLY A 210 13.37 -37.85 0.44
N ALA A 211 13.19 -36.55 0.74
CA ALA A 211 13.78 -35.48 -0.06
C ALA A 211 15.29 -35.33 0.29
N PRO A 212 16.21 -35.38 -0.69
CA PRO A 212 17.62 -35.13 -0.44
C PRO A 212 17.89 -33.68 -0.06
N ALA A 213 18.98 -33.42 0.67
CA ALA A 213 19.43 -32.07 0.97
C ALA A 213 19.69 -31.29 -0.33
N PRO A 214 19.27 -30.01 -0.41
CA PRO A 214 19.40 -29.23 -1.63
C PRO A 214 20.86 -28.85 -1.90
N THR A 215 21.31 -29.07 -3.13
CA THR A 215 22.61 -28.57 -3.60
C THR A 215 22.52 -27.25 -4.36
N ALA A 216 21.29 -26.85 -4.73
CA ALA A 216 20.97 -25.60 -5.39
C ALA A 216 19.57 -25.15 -4.98
N LEU A 217 19.27 -23.86 -5.21
CA LEU A 217 17.92 -23.32 -5.03
C LEU A 217 16.93 -24.01 -5.97
N VAL A 218 15.82 -24.48 -5.41
CA VAL A 218 14.67 -24.95 -6.18
C VAL A 218 13.50 -24.00 -5.93
N ALA A 219 12.88 -23.54 -7.02
CA ALA A 219 11.66 -22.73 -7.00
C ALA A 219 10.61 -23.37 -7.92
N GLN A 220 9.88 -24.34 -7.38
CA GLN A 220 8.92 -25.16 -8.11
C GLN A 220 7.49 -24.66 -7.91
N ASP A 221 6.78 -24.36 -9.01
CA ASP A 221 5.35 -24.11 -8.94
C ASP A 221 4.60 -25.41 -8.58
N LEU A 222 3.74 -25.32 -7.58
CA LEU A 222 2.72 -26.32 -7.26
C LEU A 222 1.35 -25.91 -7.83
N ILE A 223 1.12 -24.60 -7.88
CA ILE A 223 0.04 -23.94 -8.64
C ILE A 223 0.72 -22.83 -9.42
N LYS A 224 0.48 -22.77 -10.72
CA LYS A 224 0.99 -21.72 -11.60
C LYS A 224 -0.12 -20.69 -11.82
N GLY A 225 0.03 -19.52 -11.23
CA GLY A 225 -0.90 -18.40 -11.37
C GLY A 225 -0.87 -17.76 -12.76
N THR A 226 -1.87 -16.94 -13.04
CA THR A 226 -2.00 -16.21 -14.31
C THR A 226 -2.00 -14.69 -14.14
N GLY A 227 -1.77 -14.21 -12.91
CA GLY A 227 -1.69 -12.78 -12.59
C GLY A 227 -0.38 -12.13 -13.05
N PRO A 228 -0.12 -10.90 -12.63
CA PRO A 228 1.12 -10.18 -12.93
C PRO A 228 2.37 -10.96 -12.50
N GLU A 229 3.45 -10.81 -13.29
CA GLU A 229 4.76 -11.39 -12.98
C GLU A 229 5.44 -10.62 -11.86
N VAL A 230 6.02 -11.33 -10.91
CA VAL A 230 6.81 -10.79 -9.79
C VAL A 230 8.17 -10.31 -10.30
N LYS A 231 8.53 -9.07 -9.99
CA LYS A 231 9.84 -8.47 -10.29
C LYS A 231 10.71 -8.43 -9.05
N ALA A 232 12.00 -8.40 -9.22
CA ALA A 232 12.97 -8.34 -8.11
C ALA A 232 12.83 -7.06 -7.24
N THR A 233 12.21 -6.01 -7.77
CA THR A 233 11.99 -4.73 -7.07
C THR A 233 10.67 -4.66 -6.32
N ASP A 234 9.79 -5.65 -6.49
CA ASP A 234 8.44 -5.62 -5.95
C ASP A 234 8.42 -5.92 -4.45
N GLU A 235 7.37 -5.42 -3.81
CA GLU A 235 6.89 -5.91 -2.52
C GLU A 235 5.83 -6.98 -2.81
N VAL A 236 6.05 -8.21 -2.35
CA VAL A 236 5.11 -9.32 -2.53
C VAL A 236 4.17 -9.42 -1.34
N VAL A 237 2.87 -9.61 -1.63
CA VAL A 237 1.85 -9.96 -0.64
C VAL A 237 1.66 -11.47 -0.70
N VAL A 238 1.88 -12.15 0.41
CA VAL A 238 1.95 -13.62 0.44
C VAL A 238 1.27 -14.23 1.65
N ASN A 239 0.84 -15.48 1.51
CA ASN A 239 0.77 -16.42 2.60
C ASN A 239 1.91 -17.42 2.48
N TYR A 240 2.45 -17.89 3.60
CA TYR A 240 3.57 -18.83 3.57
C TYR A 240 3.63 -19.72 4.82
N VAL A 241 4.30 -20.85 4.65
CA VAL A 241 4.80 -21.69 5.74
C VAL A 241 6.27 -21.99 5.48
N GLY A 242 7.10 -21.90 6.52
CA GLY A 242 8.53 -22.23 6.50
C GLY A 242 8.86 -23.36 7.46
N ALA A 243 9.68 -24.31 6.99
CA ALA A 243 10.20 -25.43 7.76
C ALA A 243 11.70 -25.62 7.55
N THR A 244 12.40 -26.17 8.55
CA THR A 244 13.77 -26.64 8.39
C THR A 244 13.78 -27.92 7.56
N HIS A 245 14.73 -28.03 6.60
CA HIS A 245 14.82 -29.20 5.75
C HIS A 245 15.27 -30.44 6.54
N ALA A 246 16.10 -30.28 7.58
CA ALA A 246 16.72 -31.39 8.31
C ALA A 246 15.72 -32.28 9.05
N ASP A 247 14.65 -31.68 9.60
CA ASP A 247 13.67 -32.37 10.46
C ASP A 247 12.21 -32.03 10.12
N GLY A 248 11.97 -31.21 9.11
CA GLY A 248 10.64 -30.76 8.70
C GLY A 248 9.92 -29.89 9.72
N LYS A 249 10.62 -29.39 10.76
CA LYS A 249 10.00 -28.60 11.81
C LYS A 249 9.61 -27.21 11.30
N LYS A 250 8.30 -26.92 11.36
CA LYS A 250 7.78 -25.59 11.06
C LYS A 250 8.36 -24.57 12.05
N PHE A 251 8.89 -23.47 11.53
CA PHE A 251 9.43 -22.39 12.35
C PHE A 251 8.65 -21.07 12.19
N ASP A 252 7.96 -20.90 11.05
CA ASP A 252 7.15 -19.70 10.82
C ASP A 252 6.00 -20.00 9.84
N SER A 253 4.86 -19.29 10.01
CA SER A 253 3.69 -19.43 9.16
C SER A 253 2.79 -18.20 9.28
N SER A 254 2.45 -17.56 8.18
CA SER A 254 1.42 -16.52 8.11
C SER A 254 0.02 -17.12 8.32
N PHE A 255 -0.19 -18.36 7.90
CA PHE A 255 -1.47 -19.06 8.12
C PHE A 255 -1.80 -19.23 9.61
N ASP A 256 -0.77 -19.49 10.45
CA ASP A 256 -0.98 -19.61 11.89
C ASP A 256 -1.36 -18.28 12.54
N ARG A 257 -0.94 -17.15 11.95
CA ARG A 257 -1.31 -15.79 12.38
C ARG A 257 -2.68 -15.35 11.87
N GLY A 258 -3.20 -16.01 10.81
CA GLY A 258 -4.48 -15.69 10.20
C GLY A 258 -4.47 -14.42 9.34
N GLU A 259 -3.30 -13.95 8.94
CA GLU A 259 -3.13 -12.73 8.13
C GLU A 259 -2.03 -12.91 7.08
N THR A 260 -2.17 -12.24 5.94
CA THR A 260 -1.14 -12.17 4.91
C THR A 260 0.06 -11.35 5.38
N ALA A 261 1.20 -11.59 4.78
CA ALA A 261 2.42 -10.81 5.02
C ALA A 261 2.87 -10.11 3.74
N SER A 262 3.45 -8.91 3.90
CA SER A 262 4.02 -8.14 2.80
C SER A 262 5.52 -7.96 3.00
N PHE A 263 6.30 -8.26 1.96
CA PHE A 263 7.76 -8.20 2.03
C PHE A 263 8.35 -7.58 0.76
N PRO A 264 9.19 -6.52 0.88
CA PRO A 264 10.09 -6.13 -0.20
C PRO A 264 11.07 -7.27 -0.49
N LEU A 265 11.13 -7.78 -1.73
CA LEU A 265 11.97 -8.92 -2.08
C LEU A 265 13.46 -8.69 -1.81
N ALA A 266 13.92 -7.45 -1.89
CA ALA A 266 15.29 -7.09 -1.53
C ALA A 266 15.61 -7.21 -0.02
N SER A 267 14.63 -7.48 0.84
CA SER A 267 14.77 -7.52 2.31
C SER A 267 14.50 -8.88 2.93
N VAL A 268 14.27 -9.92 2.11
CA VAL A 268 14.00 -11.29 2.55
C VAL A 268 15.21 -12.21 2.38
N TYR A 269 15.06 -13.49 2.66
CA TYR A 269 16.08 -14.51 2.40
C TYR A 269 16.53 -14.51 0.94
N LYS A 270 17.81 -14.75 0.67
CA LYS A 270 18.34 -14.81 -0.69
C LYS A 270 17.62 -15.84 -1.56
N GLY A 271 17.15 -16.93 -0.97
CA GLY A 271 16.34 -17.93 -1.67
C GLY A 271 15.01 -17.39 -2.18
N TRP A 272 14.35 -16.47 -1.44
CA TRP A 272 13.14 -15.79 -1.90
C TRP A 272 13.46 -14.74 -2.96
N GLU A 273 14.48 -13.89 -2.71
CA GLU A 273 14.94 -12.86 -3.66
C GLU A 273 15.28 -13.43 -5.04
N GLN A 274 15.82 -14.67 -5.09
CA GLN A 274 16.19 -15.32 -6.33
C GLN A 274 15.10 -16.24 -6.91
N GLY A 275 14.25 -16.80 -6.05
CA GLY A 275 13.28 -17.83 -6.45
C GLY A 275 11.88 -17.33 -6.80
N LEU A 276 11.48 -16.14 -6.32
CA LEU A 276 10.16 -15.59 -6.59
C LEU A 276 10.06 -14.70 -7.84
N PRO A 277 11.10 -13.91 -8.24
CA PRO A 277 11.03 -13.19 -9.50
C PRO A 277 10.79 -14.12 -10.69
N GLY A 278 9.92 -13.70 -11.62
CA GLY A 278 9.47 -14.50 -12.76
C GLY A 278 8.31 -15.45 -12.45
N LYS A 279 7.93 -15.61 -11.19
CA LYS A 279 6.66 -16.25 -10.81
C LYS A 279 5.50 -15.27 -11.00
N THR A 280 4.29 -15.77 -11.00
CA THR A 280 3.09 -14.94 -11.23
C THR A 280 2.21 -14.89 -9.98
N VAL A 281 1.49 -13.80 -9.79
CA VAL A 281 0.43 -13.71 -8.78
C VAL A 281 -0.61 -14.80 -9.03
N GLY A 282 -1.07 -15.44 -7.96
CA GLY A 282 -1.89 -16.65 -7.97
C GLY A 282 -1.09 -17.95 -7.85
N SER A 283 0.24 -17.91 -7.93
CA SER A 283 1.06 -19.11 -7.79
C SER A 283 1.18 -19.56 -6.34
N ARG A 284 1.27 -20.89 -6.15
CA ARG A 284 1.84 -21.55 -4.96
C ARG A 284 3.19 -22.10 -5.33
N VAL A 285 4.23 -21.63 -4.68
CA VAL A 285 5.62 -21.97 -4.99
C VAL A 285 6.26 -22.75 -3.84
N LEU A 286 6.83 -23.91 -4.12
CA LEU A 286 7.73 -24.63 -3.22
C LEU A 286 9.16 -24.09 -3.43
N LEU A 287 9.75 -23.51 -2.40
CA LEU A 287 11.15 -23.11 -2.37
C LEU A 287 11.93 -24.12 -1.51
N VAL A 288 12.98 -24.74 -2.08
CA VAL A 288 13.96 -25.53 -1.32
C VAL A 288 15.28 -24.77 -1.37
N ILE A 289 15.70 -24.26 -0.22
CA ILE A 289 16.73 -23.23 -0.10
C ILE A 289 17.94 -23.80 0.60
N PRO A 290 19.11 -23.93 -0.07
CA PRO A 290 20.36 -24.30 0.58
C PRO A 290 20.74 -23.27 1.66
N ALA A 291 21.44 -23.72 2.69
CA ALA A 291 21.86 -22.89 3.83
C ALA A 291 22.55 -21.57 3.43
N ALA A 292 23.34 -21.58 2.35
CA ALA A 292 24.02 -20.39 1.84
C ALA A 292 23.08 -19.28 1.32
N LEU A 293 21.83 -19.62 0.98
CA LEU A 293 20.78 -18.71 0.53
C LEU A 293 19.65 -18.53 1.57
N GLY A 294 19.83 -19.12 2.74
CA GLY A 294 18.92 -19.05 3.86
C GLY A 294 19.09 -17.77 4.68
N ASN A 295 19.05 -17.91 6.01
CA ASN A 295 19.10 -16.79 6.92
C ASN A 295 20.48 -16.11 6.92
N PRO A 296 20.56 -14.79 6.61
CA PRO A 296 21.82 -14.06 6.65
C PRO A 296 22.29 -13.75 8.08
N SER A 297 21.42 -13.90 9.09
CA SER A 297 21.69 -13.57 10.49
C SER A 297 21.64 -14.83 11.35
N PRO A 298 22.78 -15.48 11.64
CA PRO A 298 22.83 -16.74 12.39
C PRO A 298 22.12 -16.72 13.74
N ASP A 299 22.04 -15.57 14.36
CA ASP A 299 21.48 -15.40 15.72
C ASP A 299 19.97 -15.09 15.73
N GLN A 300 19.33 -14.93 14.56
CA GLN A 300 17.96 -14.44 14.47
C GLN A 300 17.02 -15.32 13.62
N GLY A 301 17.17 -16.62 13.67
CA GLY A 301 16.25 -17.50 12.96
C GLY A 301 16.79 -18.89 12.66
N PRO A 302 16.04 -19.69 11.87
CA PRO A 302 16.42 -21.05 11.55
C PRO A 302 17.69 -21.09 10.75
N GLN A 303 18.53 -22.08 11.04
CA GLN A 303 19.79 -22.33 10.38
C GLN A 303 19.70 -23.58 9.49
N GLY A 304 20.63 -23.71 8.56
CA GLY A 304 20.67 -24.83 7.63
C GLY A 304 19.79 -24.64 6.41
N ASP A 305 19.50 -25.75 5.75
CA ASP A 305 18.63 -25.76 4.58
C ASP A 305 17.18 -25.53 4.98
N LEU A 306 16.47 -24.71 4.22
CA LEU A 306 15.09 -24.30 4.50
C LEU A 306 14.15 -24.73 3.40
N VAL A 307 12.91 -24.97 3.76
CA VAL A 307 11.81 -25.23 2.82
C VAL A 307 10.68 -24.27 3.11
N PHE A 308 10.17 -23.62 2.06
CA PHE A 308 8.99 -22.78 2.16
C PHE A 308 7.93 -23.20 1.13
N VAL A 309 6.68 -23.07 1.50
CA VAL A 309 5.58 -22.97 0.55
C VAL A 309 5.06 -21.56 0.62
N VAL A 310 5.02 -20.88 -0.53
CA VAL A 310 4.66 -19.46 -0.65
C VAL A 310 3.50 -19.34 -1.62
N ASP A 311 2.39 -18.78 -1.15
CA ASP A 311 1.26 -18.37 -1.98
C ASP A 311 1.45 -16.90 -2.35
N ILE A 312 1.67 -16.60 -3.61
CA ILE A 312 1.84 -15.23 -4.12
C ILE A 312 0.46 -14.66 -4.39
N LEU A 313 -0.02 -13.78 -3.51
CA LEU A 313 -1.37 -13.25 -3.55
C LEU A 313 -1.47 -11.87 -4.22
N GLY A 314 -0.37 -11.14 -4.27
CA GLY A 314 -0.29 -9.81 -4.90
C GLY A 314 1.14 -9.30 -4.99
N VAL A 315 1.31 -8.20 -5.75
CA VAL A 315 2.54 -7.40 -5.84
C VAL A 315 2.19 -5.92 -5.73
N LYS A 316 3.10 -5.15 -5.11
CA LYS A 316 2.98 -3.68 -4.96
C LYS A 316 4.21 -3.00 -5.55
#